data_00e1204d7aea3b3de49515a1626f9778
#
_entry.id   00e1204d7aea3b3de49515a1626f9778
#
_cell.length_a   1.000
_cell.length_b   1.000
_cell.length_c   1.000
_cell.angle_alpha   90.00
_cell.angle_beta   90.00
_cell.angle_gamma   90.00
#
_symmetry.space_group_name_H-M   'P 1'
#
loop_
_entity.id
_entity.type
_entity.pdbx_description
1 polymer ?
#
loop_
_entity_poly.entity_id
_entity_poly.type
_entity_poly.pdbx_seq_one_letter_code
_entity_poly.pdbx_strand_id
1 'polypeptide(L)'
;MKVTLRPVRADDLPVFFVHQCDPDAAAMAGFTPRAREAFDAHWDRILGGPAFVVRTVEVEGAVAGYVSTFPTEGRTEIAYWLGREYWHRGIGQTAVAMFLAEQRERPLFASVIDTNGASQAILERCGFAVVGEEIGDDGICERTLRLG
;
A
#
# COMPACT_ATOMS: atom_id res chain seq x y z
N MET A 1 -6.84 -16.37 12.34
CA MET A 1 -7.38 -15.44 11.32
C MET A 1 -6.67 -15.69 10.00
N LYS A 2 -7.44 -15.99 8.97
CA LYS A 2 -6.87 -16.37 7.67
C LYS A 2 -6.72 -15.15 6.76
N VAL A 3 -5.49 -14.86 6.36
CA VAL A 3 -5.15 -13.80 5.40
C VAL A 3 -4.78 -14.46 4.07
N THR A 4 -5.33 -13.98 2.98
CA THR A 4 -5.10 -14.52 1.64
C THR A 4 -4.78 -13.38 0.67
N LEU A 5 -3.89 -13.61 -0.28
CA LEU A 5 -3.64 -12.70 -1.41
C LEU A 5 -4.17 -13.34 -2.68
N ARG A 6 -4.80 -12.56 -3.54
CA ARG A 6 -5.28 -13.00 -4.84
C ARG A 6 -5.27 -11.87 -5.86
N PRO A 7 -5.38 -12.17 -7.16
CA PRO A 7 -5.52 -11.11 -8.16
C PRO A 7 -6.74 -10.23 -7.89
N VAL A 8 -6.64 -8.96 -8.26
CA VAL A 8 -7.74 -8.00 -8.09
C VAL A 8 -8.89 -8.35 -9.05
N ARG A 9 -10.11 -8.26 -8.54
CA ARG A 9 -11.34 -8.43 -9.31
C ARG A 9 -12.08 -7.10 -9.41
N ALA A 10 -12.92 -6.95 -10.42
CA ALA A 10 -13.72 -5.74 -10.60
C ALA A 10 -14.55 -5.40 -9.35
N ASP A 11 -15.08 -6.41 -8.68
CA ASP A 11 -15.90 -6.23 -7.46
C ASP A 11 -15.10 -5.71 -6.25
N ASP A 12 -13.78 -5.77 -6.29
CA ASP A 12 -12.93 -5.25 -5.22
C ASP A 12 -12.85 -3.73 -5.26
N LEU A 13 -12.96 -3.14 -6.45
CA LEU A 13 -12.73 -1.71 -6.64
C LEU A 13 -13.70 -0.81 -5.85
N PRO A 14 -14.99 -1.11 -5.78
CA PRO A 14 -15.90 -0.34 -4.91
C PRO A 14 -15.48 -0.36 -3.44
N VAL A 15 -14.97 -1.48 -2.96
CA VAL A 15 -14.48 -1.61 -1.58
C VAL A 15 -13.22 -0.76 -1.37
N PHE A 16 -12.27 -0.81 -2.31
CA PHE A 16 -11.06 0.03 -2.26
C PHE A 16 -11.43 1.52 -2.30
N PHE A 17 -12.44 1.88 -3.08
CA PHE A 17 -12.91 3.26 -3.14
C PHE A 17 -13.41 3.74 -1.78
N VAL A 18 -14.24 2.94 -1.12
CA VAL A 18 -14.76 3.27 0.21
C VAL A 18 -13.60 3.39 1.22
N HIS A 19 -12.63 2.48 1.17
CA HIS A 19 -11.47 2.52 2.05
C HIS A 19 -10.68 3.82 1.91
N GLN A 20 -10.42 4.28 0.67
CA GLN A 20 -9.62 5.48 0.45
C GLN A 20 -10.37 6.77 0.82
N CYS A 21 -11.70 6.71 0.91
CA CYS A 21 -12.52 7.85 1.32
C CYS A 21 -12.55 8.07 2.84
N ASP A 22 -12.00 7.14 3.63
CA ASP A 22 -11.92 7.30 5.08
C ASP A 22 -10.99 8.48 5.42
N PRO A 23 -11.50 9.58 6.00
CA PRO A 23 -10.69 10.77 6.23
C PRO A 23 -9.53 10.56 7.20
N ASP A 24 -9.69 9.69 8.19
CA ASP A 24 -8.61 9.41 9.16
C ASP A 24 -7.49 8.59 8.51
N ALA A 25 -7.86 7.61 7.68
CA ALA A 25 -6.88 6.83 6.95
C ALA A 25 -6.13 7.68 5.93
N ALA A 26 -6.85 8.53 5.20
CA ALA A 26 -6.26 9.44 4.22
C ALA A 26 -5.30 10.42 4.89
N ALA A 27 -5.68 11.00 6.02
CA ALA A 27 -4.83 11.93 6.77
C ALA A 27 -3.56 11.25 7.27
N MET A 28 -3.67 10.03 7.80
CA MET A 28 -2.52 9.26 8.28
C MET A 28 -1.53 8.95 7.17
N ALA A 29 -2.02 8.65 5.97
CA ALA A 29 -1.18 8.34 4.81
C ALA A 29 -0.67 9.59 4.07
N GLY A 30 -1.13 10.78 4.44
CA GLY A 30 -0.83 12.01 3.72
C GLY A 30 -1.45 12.01 2.33
N PHE A 31 -2.61 11.40 2.18
CA PHE A 31 -3.27 11.13 0.91
C PHE A 31 -4.55 11.95 0.78
N THR A 32 -4.78 12.53 -0.41
CA THR A 32 -6.05 13.17 -0.73
C THR A 32 -6.93 12.18 -1.45
N PRO A 33 -8.11 11.84 -0.89
CA PRO A 33 -8.99 10.87 -1.54
C PRO A 33 -9.37 11.30 -2.96
N ARG A 34 -9.30 10.36 -3.90
CA ARG A 34 -9.69 10.60 -5.29
C ARG A 34 -11.19 10.57 -5.42
N ALA A 35 -11.75 11.48 -6.22
CA ALA A 35 -13.14 11.38 -6.65
C ALA A 35 -13.33 10.13 -7.51
N ARG A 36 -14.56 9.65 -7.66
CA ARG A 36 -14.85 8.38 -8.31
C ARG A 36 -14.24 8.26 -9.70
N GLU A 37 -14.37 9.28 -10.54
CA GLU A 37 -13.83 9.26 -11.90
C GLU A 37 -12.31 9.13 -11.91
N ALA A 38 -11.63 9.90 -11.08
CA ALA A 38 -10.18 9.85 -10.97
C ALA A 38 -9.71 8.49 -10.40
N PHE A 39 -10.46 7.95 -9.45
CA PHE A 39 -10.20 6.63 -8.88
C PHE A 39 -10.30 5.54 -9.95
N ASP A 40 -11.39 5.55 -10.72
CA ASP A 40 -11.61 4.56 -11.77
C ASP A 40 -10.51 4.62 -12.83
N ALA A 41 -10.13 5.82 -13.27
CA ALA A 41 -9.05 5.99 -14.25
C ALA A 41 -7.71 5.50 -13.70
N HIS A 42 -7.42 5.77 -12.43
CA HIS A 42 -6.20 5.33 -11.77
C HIS A 42 -6.10 3.80 -11.73
N TRP A 43 -7.19 3.13 -11.35
CA TRP A 43 -7.22 1.67 -11.28
C TRP A 43 -7.22 1.00 -12.65
N ASP A 44 -7.85 1.62 -13.66
CA ASP A 44 -7.76 1.12 -15.04
C ASP A 44 -6.31 1.11 -15.50
N ARG A 45 -5.55 2.17 -15.18
CA ARG A 45 -4.13 2.25 -15.52
C ARG A 45 -3.31 1.19 -14.78
N ILE A 46 -3.58 0.98 -13.51
CA ILE A 46 -2.87 -0.03 -12.70
C ILE A 46 -3.12 -1.43 -13.26
N LEU A 47 -4.38 -1.78 -13.48
CA LEU A 47 -4.74 -3.14 -13.89
C LEU A 47 -4.38 -3.43 -15.35
N GLY A 48 -4.26 -2.40 -16.19
CA GLY A 48 -3.87 -2.54 -17.58
C GLY A 48 -2.36 -2.49 -17.83
N GLY A 49 -1.56 -2.13 -16.82
CA GLY A 49 -0.12 -1.97 -16.97
C GLY A 49 0.67 -3.20 -16.55
N PRO A 50 1.53 -3.76 -17.42
CA PRO A 50 2.30 -4.96 -17.07
C PRO A 50 3.37 -4.72 -15.99
N ALA A 51 3.76 -3.45 -15.78
CA ALA A 51 4.75 -3.10 -14.75
C ALA A 51 4.16 -3.03 -13.33
N PHE A 52 2.85 -3.05 -13.20
CA PHE A 52 2.16 -3.02 -11.90
C PHE A 52 1.86 -4.44 -11.46
N VAL A 53 2.21 -4.77 -10.23
CA VAL A 53 1.82 -6.04 -9.61
C VAL A 53 0.95 -5.69 -8.42
N VAL A 54 -0.29 -6.14 -8.41
CA VAL A 54 -1.23 -5.83 -7.34
C VAL A 54 -1.99 -7.08 -6.90
N ARG A 55 -2.21 -7.19 -5.60
CA ARG A 55 -2.99 -8.29 -5.00
C ARG A 55 -4.02 -7.74 -4.05
N THR A 56 -5.22 -8.30 -4.10
CA THR A 56 -6.24 -8.04 -3.09
C THR A 56 -5.90 -8.82 -1.84
N VAL A 57 -6.00 -8.17 -0.68
CA VAL A 57 -5.85 -8.81 0.62
C VAL A 57 -7.24 -9.20 1.11
N GLU A 58 -7.44 -10.49 1.37
CA GLU A 58 -8.67 -11.00 1.99
C GLU A 58 -8.40 -11.47 3.41
N VAL A 59 -9.35 -11.18 4.30
CA VAL A 59 -9.34 -11.68 5.67
C VAL A 59 -10.64 -12.42 5.89
N GLU A 60 -10.56 -13.71 6.15
CA GLU A 60 -11.72 -14.59 6.30
C GLU A 60 -12.71 -14.46 5.13
N GLY A 61 -12.16 -14.34 3.91
CA GLY A 61 -12.96 -14.23 2.69
C GLY A 61 -13.50 -12.85 2.36
N ALA A 62 -13.27 -11.85 3.22
CA ALA A 62 -13.71 -10.47 2.98
C ALA A 62 -12.55 -9.61 2.45
N VAL A 63 -12.87 -8.70 1.53
CA VAL A 63 -11.86 -7.77 0.99
C VAL A 63 -11.43 -6.79 2.07
N ALA A 64 -10.15 -6.86 2.45
CA ALA A 64 -9.58 -6.00 3.49
C ALA A 64 -8.77 -4.83 2.91
N GLY A 65 -8.27 -4.97 1.69
CA GLY A 65 -7.45 -3.94 1.05
C GLY A 65 -6.61 -4.53 -0.06
N TYR A 66 -5.47 -3.89 -0.34
CA TYR A 66 -4.56 -4.36 -1.39
C TYR A 66 -3.10 -4.09 -1.02
N VAL A 67 -2.22 -4.79 -1.73
CA VAL A 67 -0.77 -4.53 -1.71
C VAL A 67 -0.28 -4.56 -3.16
N SER A 68 0.64 -3.64 -3.50
CA SER A 68 1.09 -3.48 -4.88
C SER A 68 2.54 -3.06 -4.96
N THR A 69 3.17 -3.33 -6.11
CA THR A 69 4.42 -2.69 -6.52
C THR A 69 4.21 -1.97 -7.84
N PHE A 70 4.90 -0.86 -8.01
CA PHE A 70 4.78 -0.03 -9.20
C PHE A 70 6.10 0.69 -9.48
N PRO A 71 6.39 0.96 -10.76
CA PRO A 71 7.60 1.73 -11.12
C PRO A 71 7.38 3.22 -10.88
N THR A 72 8.38 3.88 -10.33
CA THR A 72 8.39 5.34 -10.18
C THR A 72 9.83 5.84 -10.09
N GLU A 73 10.14 6.89 -10.83
CA GLU A 73 11.45 7.57 -10.75
C GLU A 73 12.66 6.63 -10.83
N GLY A 74 12.60 5.65 -11.73
CA GLY A 74 13.71 4.71 -11.96
C GLY A 74 13.86 3.61 -10.92
N ARG A 75 12.87 3.42 -10.06
CA ARG A 75 12.88 2.37 -9.05
C ARG A 75 11.49 1.75 -8.91
N THR A 76 11.39 0.63 -8.20
CA THR A 76 10.11 -0.02 -7.91
C THR A 76 9.74 0.22 -6.44
N GLU A 77 8.54 0.73 -6.20
CA GLU A 77 8.03 0.97 -4.86
C GLU A 77 6.90 0.02 -4.51
N ILE A 78 6.79 -0.29 -3.22
CA ILE A 78 5.66 -1.02 -2.66
C ILE A 78 4.70 -0.03 -2.00
N ALA A 79 3.40 -0.28 -2.17
CA ALA A 79 2.36 0.45 -1.48
C ALA A 79 1.25 -0.51 -1.08
N TYR A 80 0.55 -0.20 0.00
CA TYR A 80 -0.58 -1.00 0.45
C TYR A 80 -1.59 -0.13 1.19
N TRP A 81 -2.84 -0.57 1.20
CA TRP A 81 -3.92 0.11 1.87
C TRP A 81 -4.87 -0.92 2.47
N LEU A 82 -5.16 -0.75 3.76
CA LEU A 82 -6.15 -1.59 4.46
C LEU A 82 -7.28 -0.73 4.97
N GLY A 83 -8.50 -1.26 4.94
CA GLY A 83 -9.64 -0.65 5.60
C GLY A 83 -9.39 -0.52 7.10
N ARG A 84 -9.89 0.56 7.70
CA ARG A 84 -9.62 0.88 9.11
C ARG A 84 -9.99 -0.25 10.06
N GLU A 85 -11.06 -0.97 9.78
CA GLU A 85 -11.52 -2.10 10.59
C GLU A 85 -10.52 -3.25 10.69
N TYR A 86 -9.52 -3.26 9.80
CA TYR A 86 -8.48 -4.29 9.77
C TYR A 86 -7.16 -3.83 10.39
N TRP A 87 -7.10 -2.60 10.90
CA TRP A 87 -5.90 -2.07 11.54
C TRP A 87 -5.66 -2.70 12.91
N HIS A 88 -4.40 -2.65 13.39
CA HIS A 88 -3.98 -3.12 14.72
C HIS A 88 -4.27 -4.60 14.99
N ARG A 89 -4.32 -5.41 13.94
CA ARG A 89 -4.61 -6.85 14.02
C ARG A 89 -3.50 -7.71 13.41
N GLY A 90 -2.38 -7.09 13.02
CA GLY A 90 -1.25 -7.80 12.39
C GLY A 90 -1.48 -8.15 10.92
N ILE A 91 -2.61 -7.76 10.34
CA ILE A 91 -2.97 -8.10 8.95
C ILE A 91 -2.01 -7.46 7.96
N GLY A 92 -1.67 -6.18 8.15
CA GLY A 92 -0.75 -5.47 7.25
C GLY A 92 0.61 -6.14 7.17
N GLN A 93 1.18 -6.49 8.32
CA GLN A 93 2.48 -7.17 8.37
C GLN A 93 2.40 -8.54 7.69
N THR A 94 1.36 -9.30 7.95
CA THR A 94 1.16 -10.61 7.35
C THR A 94 1.01 -10.50 5.82
N ALA A 95 0.18 -9.57 5.35
CA ALA A 95 -0.06 -9.37 3.92
C ALA A 95 1.21 -8.92 3.19
N VAL A 96 1.96 -7.98 3.76
CA VAL A 96 3.22 -7.51 3.16
C VAL A 96 4.24 -8.64 3.11
N ALA A 97 4.38 -9.42 4.18
CA ALA A 97 5.31 -10.56 4.21
C ALA A 97 4.95 -11.60 3.16
N MET A 98 3.66 -11.92 2.99
CA MET A 98 3.19 -12.84 1.98
C MET A 98 3.46 -12.32 0.57
N PHE A 99 3.22 -11.04 0.35
CA PHE A 99 3.46 -10.41 -0.93
C PHE A 99 4.95 -10.42 -1.29
N LEU A 100 5.83 -10.15 -0.34
CA LEU A 100 7.28 -10.17 -0.56
C LEU A 100 7.81 -11.57 -0.86
N ALA A 101 7.15 -12.62 -0.39
CA ALA A 101 7.49 -13.99 -0.75
C ALA A 101 7.10 -14.32 -2.20
N GLU A 102 6.08 -13.65 -2.72
CA GLU A 102 5.59 -13.81 -4.09
C GLU A 102 6.30 -12.88 -5.05
N GLN A 103 6.47 -11.60 -4.68
CA GLN A 103 7.14 -10.58 -5.49
C GLN A 103 8.62 -10.51 -5.10
N ARG A 104 9.47 -11.05 -5.97
CA ARG A 104 10.91 -11.25 -5.66
C ARG A 104 11.82 -10.15 -6.19
N GLU A 105 11.28 -9.14 -6.87
CA GLU A 105 12.10 -8.04 -7.38
C GLU A 105 12.80 -7.29 -6.23
N ARG A 106 14.09 -7.03 -6.40
CA ARG A 106 14.91 -6.30 -5.42
C ARG A 106 15.86 -5.37 -6.16
N PRO A 107 16.22 -4.18 -5.60
CA PRO A 107 15.68 -3.66 -4.37
C PRO A 107 14.25 -3.17 -4.53
N LEU A 108 13.50 -3.16 -3.43
CA LEU A 108 12.20 -2.50 -3.35
C LEU A 108 12.31 -1.30 -2.43
N PHE A 109 11.56 -0.26 -2.75
CA PHE A 109 11.51 0.97 -1.97
C PHE A 109 10.09 1.19 -1.46
N ALA A 110 9.98 1.97 -0.39
CA ALA A 110 8.70 2.42 0.13
C ALA A 110 8.84 3.87 0.59
N SER A 111 7.78 4.65 0.43
CA SER A 111 7.73 6.04 0.90
C SER A 111 6.65 6.15 1.96
N VAL A 112 7.00 6.66 3.14
CA VAL A 112 6.04 6.88 4.22
C VAL A 112 6.27 8.26 4.83
N ILE A 113 5.18 8.94 5.21
CA ILE A 113 5.29 10.16 5.98
C ILE A 113 5.55 9.83 7.44
N ASP A 114 6.21 10.72 8.16
CA ASP A 114 6.65 10.47 9.55
C ASP A 114 5.49 10.24 10.53
N THR A 115 4.31 10.78 10.22
CA THR A 115 3.12 10.58 11.05
C THR A 115 2.51 9.18 10.89
N ASN A 116 2.92 8.42 9.86
CA ASN A 116 2.44 7.07 9.62
C ASN A 116 3.40 6.02 10.21
N GLY A 117 3.59 6.09 11.54
CA GLY A 117 4.49 5.18 12.24
C GLY A 117 4.07 3.72 12.16
N ALA A 118 2.77 3.45 12.05
CA ALA A 118 2.27 2.09 11.91
C ALA A 118 2.76 1.45 10.59
N SER A 119 2.72 2.19 9.49
CA SER A 119 3.21 1.71 8.20
C SER A 119 4.73 1.49 8.23
N GLN A 120 5.46 2.43 8.81
CA GLN A 120 6.91 2.28 8.94
C GLN A 120 7.27 1.04 9.75
N ALA A 121 6.57 0.79 10.86
CA ALA A 121 6.81 -0.38 11.70
C ALA A 121 6.57 -1.69 10.93
N ILE A 122 5.51 -1.76 10.13
CA ILE A 122 5.22 -2.92 9.29
C ILE A 122 6.38 -3.18 8.32
N LEU A 123 6.83 -2.14 7.62
CA LEU A 123 7.90 -2.25 6.65
C LEU A 123 9.22 -2.69 7.32
N GLU A 124 9.56 -2.10 8.46
CA GLU A 124 10.79 -2.45 9.18
C GLU A 124 10.76 -3.91 9.66
N ARG A 125 9.60 -4.38 10.12
CA ARG A 125 9.45 -5.80 10.52
C ARG A 125 9.56 -6.74 9.35
N CYS A 126 9.32 -6.26 8.13
CA CYS A 126 9.47 -7.05 6.90
C CYS A 126 10.86 -6.90 6.28
N GLY A 127 11.79 -6.23 6.95
CA GLY A 127 13.18 -6.14 6.54
C GLY A 127 13.58 -4.83 5.86
N PHE A 128 12.67 -3.89 5.69
CA PHE A 128 13.01 -2.59 5.12
C PHE A 128 13.79 -1.74 6.14
N ALA A 129 14.70 -0.91 5.62
CA ALA A 129 15.46 0.04 6.44
C ALA A 129 15.32 1.44 5.88
N VAL A 130 15.26 2.44 6.75
CA VAL A 130 15.23 3.84 6.35
C VAL A 130 16.55 4.20 5.68
N VAL A 131 16.50 4.72 4.46
CA VAL A 131 17.68 5.13 3.69
C VAL A 131 17.71 6.62 3.38
N GLY A 132 16.63 7.33 3.64
CA GLY A 132 16.59 8.77 3.42
C GLY A 132 15.36 9.43 4.03
N GLU A 133 15.45 10.74 4.16
CA GLU A 133 14.35 11.59 4.61
C GLU A 133 14.35 12.86 3.77
N GLU A 134 13.17 13.39 3.50
CA GLU A 134 13.00 14.64 2.78
C GLU A 134 11.83 15.39 3.37
N ILE A 135 12.01 16.69 3.61
CA ILE A 135 10.93 17.56 4.10
C ILE A 135 10.41 18.33 2.89
N GLY A 136 9.12 18.17 2.59
CA GLY A 136 8.47 18.87 1.50
C GLY A 136 8.17 20.33 1.84
N ASP A 137 7.71 21.07 0.84
CA ASP A 137 7.34 22.48 1.00
C ASP A 137 6.19 22.68 2.00
N ASP A 138 5.39 21.63 2.20
CA ASP A 138 4.29 21.59 3.18
C ASP A 138 4.76 21.32 4.61
N GLY A 139 6.07 21.11 4.82
CA GLY A 139 6.65 20.79 6.12
C GLY A 139 6.51 19.32 6.52
N ILE A 140 5.97 18.49 5.66
CA ILE A 140 5.80 17.05 5.93
C ILE A 140 7.12 16.33 5.64
N CYS A 141 7.56 15.51 6.61
CA CYS A 141 8.74 14.66 6.43
C CYS A 141 8.33 13.33 5.82
N GLU A 142 8.87 13.03 4.66
CA GLU A 142 8.69 11.75 4.00
C GLU A 142 9.97 10.93 4.12
N ARG A 143 9.85 9.68 4.55
CA ARG A 143 10.96 8.75 4.65
C ARG A 143 10.93 7.75 3.53
N THR A 144 12.11 7.45 3.00
CA THR A 144 12.30 6.39 2.03
C THR A 144 12.91 5.19 2.72
N LEU A 145 12.30 4.03 2.53
CA LEU A 145 12.81 2.76 3.05
C LEU A 145 13.19 1.86 1.87
N ARG A 146 14.12 0.94 2.13
CA ARG A 146 14.63 0.03 1.11
C ARG A 146 14.74 -1.39 1.64
N LEU A 147 14.40 -2.35 0.79
CA LEU A 147 14.58 -3.78 1.00
C LEU A 147 15.48 -4.35 -0.10
N GLY A 148 16.59 -4.98 0.30
CA GLY A 148 17.55 -5.56 -0.67
C GLY A 148 18.72 -4.72 -1.10
#